data_0f4035c86334d7b57d0b18a7d270a5b6
#
_entry.id   0f4035c86334d7b57d0b18a7d270a5b6
#
_cell.length_a   1.000
_cell.length_b   1.000
_cell.length_c   1.000
_cell.angle_alpha   90.00
_cell.angle_beta   90.00
_cell.angle_gamma   90.00
#
_symmetry.space_group_name_H-M   'P 1'
#
loop_
_entity.id
_entity.type
_entity.pdbx_description
1 polymer ?
#
loop_
_entity_poly.entity_id
_entity_poly.type
_entity_poly.pdbx_seq_one_letter_code
_entity_poly.pdbx_strand_id
1 'polypeptide(L)'
;MKFMAIIPARYASTRYPGKPLAILGGKTVIQRVYEQVKSVLNDVYVATDDERIYNAVTAFGGKAVMTRADHKSGTDRIEEAAEKIEESGKWNEESDNVVVINVQGDEPFIQPSQIETLMHLFDAPETQIGTLGKPFESIEAIENPNSPKIVTDNRGFALYFSRSVIPYIRGKERDSWFGEYPFLKHLGIYAYRREVLAEVTKLPMSSLEKAESLEQLRWLQNGYRIRVGLTDIETVGIDTPEDLTRAEEFLLKHLA
;
A
#
# COMPACT_ATOMS: atom_id res chain seq x y z
N MET A 1 3.12 17.41 11.68
CA MET A 1 2.42 16.12 11.49
C MET A 1 3.38 14.99 11.83
N LYS A 2 2.95 13.94 12.51
CA LYS A 2 3.74 12.73 12.77
C LYS A 2 3.33 11.61 11.84
N PHE A 3 4.29 10.85 11.34
CA PHE A 3 4.06 9.71 10.48
C PHE A 3 4.57 8.44 11.13
N MET A 4 3.76 7.38 11.09
CA MET A 4 4.11 6.04 11.51
C MET A 4 3.84 5.09 10.35
N ALA A 5 4.80 4.26 9.98
CA ALA A 5 4.58 3.21 9.00
C ALA A 5 4.31 1.87 9.69
N ILE A 6 3.28 1.18 9.22
CA ILE A 6 2.97 -0.18 9.65
C ILE A 6 2.95 -1.08 8.41
N ILE A 7 3.71 -2.15 8.47
CA ILE A 7 3.89 -3.13 7.40
C ILE A 7 3.14 -4.40 7.79
N PRO A 8 1.93 -4.65 7.25
CA PRO A 8 1.22 -5.89 7.54
C PRO A 8 1.93 -7.08 6.89
N ALA A 9 2.17 -8.13 7.66
CA ALA A 9 2.82 -9.34 7.19
C ALA A 9 2.16 -10.57 7.82
N ARG A 10 1.69 -11.50 6.97
CA ARG A 10 1.14 -12.79 7.42
C ARG A 10 1.92 -13.95 6.82
N TYR A 11 2.04 -15.04 7.58
CA TYR A 11 2.70 -16.24 7.08
C TYR A 11 1.78 -17.02 6.11
N ALA A 12 0.49 -17.12 6.47
CA ALA A 12 -0.51 -17.86 5.72
C ALA A 12 -0.93 -17.09 4.45
N SER A 13 -0.19 -17.30 3.36
CA SER A 13 -0.56 -16.87 2.02
C SER A 13 -0.92 -18.09 1.17
N THR A 14 -2.02 -18.04 0.42
CA THR A 14 -2.47 -19.15 -0.42
C THR A 14 -1.54 -19.42 -1.61
N ARG A 15 -0.98 -18.37 -2.20
CA ARG A 15 -0.09 -18.45 -3.37
C ARG A 15 1.36 -18.71 -3.01
N TYR A 16 1.83 -18.16 -1.89
CA TYR A 16 3.21 -18.29 -1.45
C TYR A 16 3.29 -18.23 0.10
N PRO A 17 3.07 -19.36 0.81
CA PRO A 17 3.20 -19.43 2.26
C PRO A 17 4.61 -19.06 2.72
N GLY A 18 4.70 -18.24 3.78
CA GLY A 18 5.98 -17.78 4.31
C GLY A 18 6.70 -16.72 3.48
N LYS A 19 6.05 -16.16 2.47
CA LYS A 19 6.55 -15.10 1.60
C LYS A 19 7.36 -14.00 2.32
N PRO A 20 6.93 -13.43 3.46
CA PRO A 20 7.71 -12.39 4.15
C PRO A 20 9.10 -12.85 4.61
N LEU A 21 9.28 -14.17 4.82
CA LEU A 21 10.55 -14.77 5.24
C LEU A 21 11.38 -15.32 4.08
N ALA A 22 10.88 -15.28 2.85
CA ALA A 22 11.64 -15.68 1.68
C ALA A 22 12.88 -14.80 1.53
N ILE A 23 13.99 -15.43 1.12
CA ILE A 23 15.28 -14.74 0.97
C ILE A 23 15.35 -14.11 -0.41
N LEU A 24 15.65 -12.82 -0.45
CA LEU A 24 15.88 -12.02 -1.64
C LEU A 24 17.26 -11.33 -1.49
N GLY A 25 18.26 -11.79 -2.24
CA GLY A 25 19.60 -11.22 -2.18
C GLY A 25 20.19 -11.14 -0.76
N GLY A 26 20.12 -12.25 -0.01
CA GLY A 26 20.73 -12.38 1.33
C GLY A 26 19.92 -11.79 2.50
N LYS A 27 18.79 -11.14 2.25
CA LYS A 27 17.87 -10.62 3.28
C LYS A 27 16.48 -11.19 3.08
N THR A 28 15.66 -11.23 4.14
CA THR A 28 14.24 -11.58 3.97
C THR A 28 13.50 -10.47 3.23
N VAL A 29 12.41 -10.83 2.53
CA VAL A 29 11.53 -9.85 1.85
C VAL A 29 11.07 -8.78 2.83
N ILE A 30 10.59 -9.17 4.01
CA ILE A 30 10.12 -8.23 5.03
C ILE A 30 11.23 -7.31 5.56
N GLN A 31 12.48 -7.81 5.66
CA GLN A 31 13.62 -7.00 6.06
C GLN A 31 13.91 -5.91 5.01
N ARG A 32 13.83 -6.25 3.71
CA ARG A 32 14.03 -5.27 2.64
C ARG A 32 12.97 -4.18 2.66
N VAL A 33 11.70 -4.55 2.78
CA VAL A 33 10.61 -3.56 2.93
C VAL A 33 10.85 -2.67 4.14
N TYR A 34 11.14 -3.28 5.29
CA TYR A 34 11.38 -2.55 6.54
C TYR A 34 12.52 -1.53 6.42
N GLU A 35 13.66 -1.95 5.86
CA GLU A 35 14.84 -1.09 5.69
C GLU A 35 14.56 0.09 4.73
N GLN A 36 13.82 -0.13 3.64
CA GLN A 36 13.42 0.95 2.73
C GLN A 36 12.54 1.98 3.44
N VAL A 37 11.53 1.53 4.17
CA VAL A 37 10.66 2.42 4.94
C VAL A 37 11.43 3.14 6.04
N LYS A 38 12.35 2.43 6.71
CA LYS A 38 13.17 2.95 7.81
C LYS A 38 14.15 4.03 7.37
N SER A 39 14.52 4.08 6.08
CA SER A 39 15.37 5.13 5.54
C SER A 39 14.68 6.51 5.51
N VAL A 40 13.35 6.54 5.55
CA VAL A 40 12.51 7.76 5.53
C VAL A 40 11.91 8.07 6.90
N LEU A 41 11.47 7.03 7.62
CA LEU A 41 10.69 7.18 8.85
C LEU A 41 11.39 6.52 10.04
N ASN A 42 11.28 7.17 11.21
CA ASN A 42 11.81 6.62 12.48
C ASN A 42 10.86 5.61 13.12
N ASP A 43 9.56 5.79 12.95
CA ASP A 43 8.54 4.94 13.54
C ASP A 43 7.99 3.97 12.49
N VAL A 44 8.63 2.81 12.41
CA VAL A 44 8.31 1.72 11.49
C VAL A 44 8.07 0.46 12.30
N TYR A 45 6.96 -0.22 12.02
CA TYR A 45 6.55 -1.44 12.71
C TYR A 45 6.08 -2.49 11.71
N VAL A 46 6.35 -3.76 11.99
CA VAL A 46 5.74 -4.88 11.26
C VAL A 46 4.60 -5.43 12.10
N ALA A 47 3.40 -5.50 11.53
CA ALA A 47 2.22 -6.08 12.16
C ALA A 47 2.03 -7.52 11.67
N THR A 48 2.09 -8.50 12.56
CA THR A 48 2.04 -9.93 12.19
C THR A 48 1.28 -10.76 13.21
N ASP A 49 0.71 -11.87 12.76
CA ASP A 49 0.08 -12.92 13.58
C ASP A 49 0.96 -14.15 13.75
N ASP A 50 2.22 -14.11 13.27
CA ASP A 50 3.10 -15.28 13.23
C ASP A 50 4.42 -15.00 13.96
N GLU A 51 4.72 -15.84 14.96
CA GLU A 51 5.95 -15.71 15.78
C GLU A 51 7.24 -15.81 14.96
N ARG A 52 7.24 -16.56 13.86
CA ARG A 52 8.42 -16.68 12.99
C ARG A 52 8.76 -15.35 12.33
N ILE A 53 7.73 -14.61 11.88
CA ILE A 53 7.89 -13.26 11.31
C ILE A 53 8.30 -12.29 12.41
N TYR A 54 7.64 -12.33 13.57
CA TYR A 54 7.99 -11.50 14.72
C TYR A 54 9.47 -11.67 15.11
N ASN A 55 9.92 -12.92 15.27
CA ASN A 55 11.30 -13.23 15.63
C ASN A 55 12.30 -12.82 14.55
N ALA A 56 11.98 -13.00 13.28
CA ALA A 56 12.83 -12.56 12.18
C ALA A 56 12.98 -11.03 12.17
N VAL A 57 11.89 -10.28 12.38
CA VAL A 57 11.92 -8.81 12.43
C VAL A 57 12.77 -8.31 13.62
N THR A 58 12.57 -8.89 14.81
CA THR A 58 13.35 -8.49 15.99
C THR A 58 14.83 -8.89 15.88
N ALA A 59 15.15 -9.98 15.19
CA ALA A 59 16.52 -10.44 14.99
C ALA A 59 17.36 -9.44 14.17
N PHE A 60 16.78 -8.74 13.20
CA PHE A 60 17.51 -7.68 12.49
C PHE A 60 17.34 -6.28 13.14
N GLY A 61 16.79 -6.20 14.36
CA GLY A 61 16.61 -4.93 15.09
C GLY A 61 15.37 -4.13 14.71
N GLY A 62 14.45 -4.73 13.95
CA GLY A 62 13.15 -4.11 13.59
C GLY A 62 12.16 -4.13 14.76
N LYS A 63 11.15 -3.26 14.69
CA LYS A 63 10.03 -3.24 15.64
C LYS A 63 8.88 -4.09 15.08
N ALA A 64 8.35 -5.02 15.87
CA ALA A 64 7.21 -5.86 15.51
C ALA A 64 6.09 -5.77 16.54
N VAL A 65 4.85 -5.94 16.09
CA VAL A 65 3.63 -5.99 16.92
C VAL A 65 2.84 -7.23 16.56
N MET A 66 2.54 -8.05 17.57
CA MET A 66 1.66 -9.21 17.39
C MET A 66 0.20 -8.75 17.29
N THR A 67 -0.49 -9.25 16.27
CA THR A 67 -1.90 -9.00 16.00
C THR A 67 -2.68 -10.30 15.90
N ARG A 68 -4.00 -10.22 15.93
CA ARG A 68 -4.86 -11.40 15.76
C ARG A 68 -4.70 -12.01 14.37
N ALA A 69 -4.97 -13.32 14.26
CA ALA A 69 -4.87 -14.07 13.01
C ALA A 69 -6.12 -13.94 12.12
N ASP A 70 -7.27 -13.50 12.66
CA ASP A 70 -8.57 -13.50 12.01
C ASP A 70 -8.88 -12.23 11.18
N HIS A 71 -7.92 -11.33 11.03
CA HIS A 71 -8.05 -10.15 10.19
C HIS A 71 -8.31 -10.50 8.72
N LYS A 72 -9.32 -9.85 8.14
CA LYS A 72 -9.73 -10.07 6.76
C LYS A 72 -8.89 -9.28 5.76
N SER A 73 -8.35 -8.12 6.18
CA SER A 73 -7.53 -7.25 5.35
C SER A 73 -6.23 -6.83 6.05
N GLY A 74 -5.29 -6.30 5.25
CA GLY A 74 -4.10 -5.63 5.78
C GLY A 74 -4.46 -4.38 6.56
N THR A 75 -5.51 -3.68 6.16
CA THR A 75 -6.01 -2.45 6.79
C THR A 75 -6.53 -2.73 8.21
N ASP A 76 -7.29 -3.81 8.41
CA ASP A 76 -7.74 -4.21 9.76
C ASP A 76 -6.56 -4.55 10.68
N ARG A 77 -5.52 -5.21 10.13
CA ARG A 77 -4.31 -5.57 10.88
C ARG A 77 -3.51 -4.35 11.32
N ILE A 78 -3.33 -3.37 10.44
CA ILE A 78 -2.59 -2.14 10.81
C ILE A 78 -3.34 -1.30 11.82
N GLU A 79 -4.68 -1.31 11.81
CA GLU A 79 -5.48 -0.64 12.84
C GLU A 79 -5.23 -1.23 14.22
N GLU A 80 -5.35 -2.56 14.39
CA GLU A 80 -5.04 -3.21 15.68
C GLU A 80 -3.60 -2.94 16.12
N ALA A 81 -2.65 -2.94 15.18
CA ALA A 81 -1.26 -2.64 15.49
C ALA A 81 -1.08 -1.19 15.96
N ALA A 82 -1.75 -0.23 15.32
CA ALA A 82 -1.72 1.18 15.70
C ALA A 82 -2.29 1.38 17.11
N GLU A 83 -3.44 0.79 17.44
CA GLU A 83 -4.03 0.80 18.78
C GLU A 83 -3.04 0.27 19.83
N LYS A 84 -2.43 -0.90 19.61
CA LYS A 84 -1.46 -1.51 20.52
C LYS A 84 -0.20 -0.65 20.72
N ILE A 85 0.27 0.03 19.67
CA ILE A 85 1.43 0.92 19.76
C ILE A 85 1.08 2.14 20.61
N GLU A 86 -0.09 2.72 20.44
CA GLU A 86 -0.61 3.85 21.24
C GLU A 86 -0.75 3.45 22.70
N GLU A 87 -1.43 2.34 23.00
CA GLU A 87 -1.63 1.83 24.37
C GLU A 87 -0.29 1.54 25.10
N SER A 88 0.76 1.17 24.35
CA SER A 88 2.09 0.91 24.93
C SER A 88 2.82 2.17 25.40
N GLY A 89 2.27 3.38 25.15
CA GLY A 89 2.91 4.67 25.46
C GLY A 89 4.17 4.96 24.65
N LYS A 90 4.48 4.14 23.65
CA LYS A 90 5.62 4.37 22.71
C LYS A 90 5.32 5.47 21.70
N TRP A 91 4.08 5.87 21.62
CA TRP A 91 3.59 6.95 20.80
C TRP A 91 3.06 8.06 21.72
N ASN A 92 3.62 9.28 21.63
CA ASN A 92 3.22 10.39 22.51
C ASN A 92 1.84 10.90 22.11
N GLU A 93 0.89 10.92 23.06
CA GLU A 93 -0.52 11.29 22.91
C GLU A 93 -0.78 12.75 22.52
N GLU A 94 0.22 13.63 22.61
CA GLU A 94 0.06 15.09 22.39
C GLU A 94 -0.10 15.52 20.93
N SER A 95 -0.14 14.60 19.95
CA SER A 95 -0.30 14.99 18.55
C SER A 95 -1.61 14.49 17.94
N ASP A 96 -2.63 15.34 17.97
CA ASP A 96 -3.89 15.16 17.23
C ASP A 96 -3.69 15.02 15.69
N ASN A 97 -2.45 14.90 15.22
CA ASN A 97 -2.10 14.98 13.81
C ASN A 97 -1.18 13.82 13.40
N VAL A 98 -1.65 12.60 13.63
CA VAL A 98 -0.95 11.37 13.28
C VAL A 98 -1.47 10.82 11.95
N VAL A 99 -0.53 10.39 11.10
CA VAL A 99 -0.80 9.68 9.85
C VAL A 99 -0.16 8.30 9.91
N VAL A 100 -0.95 7.26 9.65
CA VAL A 100 -0.50 5.87 9.56
C VAL A 100 -0.31 5.50 8.09
N ILE A 101 0.89 5.10 7.73
CA ILE A 101 1.24 4.64 6.37
C ILE A 101 1.21 3.12 6.34
N ASN A 102 0.40 2.55 5.44
CA ASN A 102 0.30 1.13 5.15
C ASN A 102 1.22 0.80 3.97
N VAL A 103 2.37 0.19 4.25
CA VAL A 103 3.28 -0.31 3.21
C VAL A 103 3.14 -1.82 3.13
N GLN A 104 2.86 -2.34 1.93
CA GLN A 104 2.67 -3.78 1.74
C GLN A 104 3.98 -4.56 2.04
N GLY A 105 3.87 -5.62 2.86
CA GLY A 105 5.02 -6.43 3.30
C GLY A 105 5.64 -7.29 2.19
N ASP A 106 5.12 -7.22 0.98
CA ASP A 106 5.55 -7.95 -0.21
C ASP A 106 6.10 -7.06 -1.33
N GLU A 107 6.32 -5.77 -1.05
CA GLU A 107 6.88 -4.79 -2.00
C GLU A 107 8.32 -4.39 -1.63
N PRO A 108 9.33 -5.28 -1.78
CA PRO A 108 10.71 -5.03 -1.34
C PRO A 108 11.44 -3.93 -2.10
N PHE A 109 10.87 -3.45 -3.20
CA PHE A 109 11.43 -2.40 -4.05
C PHE A 109 10.72 -1.06 -3.90
N ILE A 110 9.86 -0.91 -2.89
CA ILE A 110 9.28 0.40 -2.56
C ILE A 110 10.41 1.43 -2.39
N GLN A 111 10.26 2.59 -3.01
CA GLN A 111 11.30 3.62 -2.97
C GLN A 111 10.99 4.68 -1.91
N PRO A 112 12.01 5.23 -1.25
CA PRO A 112 11.86 6.34 -0.31
C PRO A 112 11.02 7.50 -0.85
N SER A 113 11.23 7.90 -2.10
CA SER A 113 10.50 8.98 -2.75
C SER A 113 9.00 8.74 -2.88
N GLN A 114 8.56 7.47 -2.97
CA GLN A 114 7.13 7.13 -2.99
C GLN A 114 6.50 7.37 -1.61
N ILE A 115 7.21 7.03 -0.54
CA ILE A 115 6.78 7.29 0.84
C ILE A 115 6.73 8.81 1.09
N GLU A 116 7.75 9.55 0.67
CA GLU A 116 7.79 11.01 0.78
C GLU A 116 6.65 11.67 0.00
N THR A 117 6.39 11.23 -1.24
CA THR A 117 5.26 11.71 -2.05
C THR A 117 3.94 11.50 -1.30
N LEU A 118 3.76 10.31 -0.70
CA LEU A 118 2.55 10.00 0.07
C LEU A 118 2.42 10.90 1.31
N MET A 119 3.52 11.15 2.02
CA MET A 119 3.54 12.04 3.18
C MET A 119 3.15 13.48 2.81
N HIS A 120 3.66 14.01 1.71
CA HIS A 120 3.36 15.37 1.22
C HIS A 120 1.88 15.58 0.86
N LEU A 121 1.10 14.52 0.61
CA LEU A 121 -0.34 14.66 0.39
C LEU A 121 -1.06 15.25 1.62
N PHE A 122 -0.50 15.03 2.81
CA PHE A 122 -1.07 15.46 4.09
C PHE A 122 -0.67 16.89 4.50
N ASP A 123 0.16 17.57 3.69
CA ASP A 123 0.37 19.02 3.83
C ASP A 123 -0.94 19.80 3.59
N ALA A 124 -1.87 19.20 2.84
CA ALA A 124 -3.22 19.71 2.67
C ALA A 124 -4.15 19.14 3.76
N PRO A 125 -4.73 20.00 4.62
CA PRO A 125 -5.50 19.56 5.78
C PRO A 125 -6.77 18.77 5.43
N GLU A 126 -7.30 18.93 4.21
CA GLU A 126 -8.47 18.17 3.73
C GLU A 126 -8.17 16.73 3.31
N THR A 127 -6.90 16.31 3.28
CA THR A 127 -6.51 14.93 2.96
C THR A 127 -6.84 14.01 4.13
N GLN A 128 -7.78 13.09 3.90
CA GLN A 128 -8.17 12.06 4.86
C GLN A 128 -7.41 10.75 4.63
N ILE A 129 -7.33 10.33 3.37
CA ILE A 129 -6.64 9.14 2.91
C ILE A 129 -5.78 9.54 1.72
N GLY A 130 -4.55 9.05 1.68
CA GLY A 130 -3.62 9.22 0.56
C GLY A 130 -3.32 7.88 -0.10
N THR A 131 -3.10 7.88 -1.41
CA THR A 131 -2.57 6.76 -2.18
C THR A 131 -1.73 7.27 -3.34
N LEU A 132 -1.10 6.36 -4.08
CA LEU A 132 -0.30 6.73 -5.25
C LEU A 132 -0.91 6.20 -6.55
N GLY A 133 -0.68 6.94 -7.61
CA GLY A 133 -0.96 6.56 -8.98
C GLY A 133 0.24 6.74 -9.87
N LYS A 134 0.40 5.85 -10.84
CA LYS A 134 1.46 5.90 -11.85
C LYS A 134 0.82 5.96 -13.24
N PRO A 135 1.32 6.78 -14.17
CA PRO A 135 0.91 6.69 -15.58
C PRO A 135 1.15 5.29 -16.13
N PHE A 136 0.20 4.75 -16.91
CA PHE A 136 0.42 3.52 -17.65
C PHE A 136 1.41 3.75 -18.80
N GLU A 137 2.14 2.71 -19.17
CA GLU A 137 3.20 2.77 -20.19
C GLU A 137 2.80 2.12 -21.53
N SER A 138 1.67 1.35 -21.55
CA SER A 138 1.17 0.71 -22.77
C SER A 138 -0.33 0.44 -22.70
N ILE A 139 -0.93 0.19 -23.87
CA ILE A 139 -2.35 -0.16 -23.97
C ILE A 139 -2.63 -1.55 -23.34
N GLU A 140 -1.72 -2.51 -23.48
CA GLU A 140 -1.86 -3.84 -22.89
C GLU A 140 -1.87 -3.77 -21.36
N ALA A 141 -1.04 -2.89 -20.78
CA ALA A 141 -1.04 -2.65 -19.34
C ALA A 141 -2.36 -2.02 -18.86
N ILE A 142 -2.93 -1.08 -19.64
CA ILE A 142 -4.23 -0.47 -19.34
C ILE A 142 -5.35 -1.54 -19.35
N GLU A 143 -5.31 -2.48 -20.27
CA GLU A 143 -6.35 -3.51 -20.40
C GLU A 143 -6.27 -4.60 -19.34
N ASN A 144 -5.16 -4.73 -18.64
CA ASN A 144 -5.00 -5.73 -17.58
C ASN A 144 -5.95 -5.43 -16.38
N PRO A 145 -6.93 -6.30 -16.06
CA PRO A 145 -7.86 -6.09 -14.95
C PRO A 145 -7.19 -6.21 -13.58
N ASN A 146 -5.98 -6.79 -13.50
CA ASN A 146 -5.21 -6.87 -12.26
C ASN A 146 -4.48 -5.55 -11.94
N SER A 147 -4.47 -4.59 -12.86
CA SER A 147 -3.96 -3.24 -12.68
C SER A 147 -5.12 -2.25 -12.61
N PRO A 148 -5.68 -1.94 -11.42
CA PRO A 148 -6.80 -1.02 -11.29
C PRO A 148 -6.46 0.37 -11.82
N LYS A 149 -7.42 1.02 -12.46
CA LYS A 149 -7.33 2.38 -12.99
C LYS A 149 -7.91 3.36 -11.99
N ILE A 150 -7.37 4.58 -11.98
CA ILE A 150 -7.87 5.67 -11.15
C ILE A 150 -8.29 6.81 -12.07
N VAL A 151 -9.44 7.41 -11.81
CA VAL A 151 -9.80 8.73 -12.33
C VAL A 151 -9.88 9.72 -11.18
N THR A 152 -9.37 10.93 -11.41
CA THR A 152 -9.25 11.95 -10.37
C THR A 152 -10.00 13.24 -10.75
N ASP A 153 -10.38 14.01 -9.75
CA ASP A 153 -10.80 15.41 -9.94
C ASP A 153 -9.58 16.32 -10.19
N ASN A 154 -9.85 17.59 -10.53
CA ASN A 154 -8.79 18.59 -10.80
C ASN A 154 -7.94 18.95 -9.56
N ARG A 155 -8.32 18.50 -8.36
CA ARG A 155 -7.58 18.68 -7.12
C ARG A 155 -6.79 17.42 -6.73
N GLY A 156 -6.82 16.37 -7.57
CA GLY A 156 -6.13 15.12 -7.35
C GLY A 156 -6.85 14.16 -6.41
N PHE A 157 -8.15 14.34 -6.14
CA PHE A 157 -8.93 13.37 -5.39
C PHE A 157 -9.53 12.32 -6.30
N ALA A 158 -9.45 11.05 -5.89
CA ALA A 158 -10.02 9.95 -6.64
C ALA A 158 -11.54 10.11 -6.76
N LEU A 159 -12.03 10.02 -7.99
CA LEU A 159 -13.46 9.94 -8.32
C LEU A 159 -13.92 8.48 -8.32
N TYR A 160 -13.09 7.57 -8.83
CA TYR A 160 -13.36 6.14 -8.86
C TYR A 160 -12.11 5.32 -9.13
N PHE A 161 -12.13 4.06 -8.67
CA PHE A 161 -11.16 3.02 -9.00
C PHE A 161 -11.88 1.88 -9.71
N SER A 162 -11.30 1.34 -10.78
CA SER A 162 -11.92 0.22 -11.50
C SER A 162 -10.89 -0.75 -12.10
N ARG A 163 -11.25 -2.02 -12.15
CA ARG A 163 -10.55 -3.02 -12.96
C ARG A 163 -10.83 -2.83 -14.44
N SER A 164 -11.99 -2.29 -14.80
CA SER A 164 -12.30 -1.87 -16.16
C SER A 164 -11.45 -0.67 -16.58
N VAL A 165 -11.29 -0.49 -17.88
CA VAL A 165 -10.61 0.70 -18.40
C VAL A 165 -11.52 1.90 -18.27
N ILE A 166 -11.11 2.86 -17.46
CA ILE A 166 -11.76 4.16 -17.24
C ILE A 166 -10.73 5.28 -17.37
N PRO A 167 -11.12 6.46 -17.96
CA PRO A 167 -12.40 6.75 -18.61
C PRO A 167 -12.55 6.07 -19.97
N TYR A 168 -13.78 6.03 -20.49
CA TYR A 168 -14.05 5.62 -21.86
C TYR A 168 -13.73 6.77 -22.82
N ILE A 169 -12.94 6.51 -23.86
CA ILE A 169 -12.59 7.53 -24.86
C ILE A 169 -13.55 7.46 -26.04
N ARG A 170 -14.55 8.33 -26.01
CA ARG A 170 -15.60 8.34 -27.04
C ARG A 170 -15.05 8.78 -28.41
N GLY A 171 -15.41 8.05 -29.46
CA GLY A 171 -15.07 8.40 -30.84
C GLY A 171 -13.65 8.02 -31.27
N LYS A 172 -12.97 7.22 -30.47
CA LYS A 172 -11.62 6.69 -30.75
C LYS A 172 -11.60 5.18 -30.72
N GLU A 173 -10.82 4.57 -31.60
CA GLU A 173 -10.55 3.14 -31.57
C GLU A 173 -9.75 2.77 -30.30
N ARG A 174 -10.01 1.58 -29.76
CA ARG A 174 -9.44 1.12 -28.50
C ARG A 174 -7.91 1.21 -28.47
N ASP A 175 -7.27 0.80 -29.55
CA ASP A 175 -5.80 0.75 -29.68
C ASP A 175 -5.15 2.15 -29.63
N SER A 176 -5.92 3.22 -29.92
CA SER A 176 -5.42 4.58 -29.85
C SER A 176 -5.55 5.24 -28.46
N TRP A 177 -6.23 4.61 -27.52
CA TRP A 177 -6.57 5.23 -26.22
C TRP A 177 -5.38 5.64 -25.40
N PHE A 178 -4.29 4.89 -25.48
CA PHE A 178 -3.05 5.19 -24.72
C PHE A 178 -2.49 6.59 -25.00
N GLY A 179 -2.59 7.07 -26.27
CA GLY A 179 -2.12 8.40 -26.65
C GLY A 179 -3.13 9.53 -26.42
N GLU A 180 -4.37 9.20 -26.08
CA GLU A 180 -5.46 10.18 -25.99
C GLU A 180 -5.73 10.68 -24.55
N TYR A 181 -5.35 9.87 -23.54
CA TYR A 181 -5.60 10.19 -22.14
C TYR A 181 -4.51 9.59 -21.23
N PRO A 182 -4.04 10.36 -20.22
CA PRO A 182 -3.04 9.85 -19.28
C PRO A 182 -3.70 8.93 -18.24
N PHE A 183 -3.91 7.67 -18.62
CA PHE A 183 -4.46 6.67 -17.70
C PHE A 183 -3.55 6.45 -16.50
N LEU A 184 -4.12 6.40 -15.30
CA LEU A 184 -3.39 6.18 -14.06
C LEU A 184 -3.64 4.77 -13.51
N LYS A 185 -2.56 4.05 -13.24
CA LYS A 185 -2.53 2.80 -12.50
C LYS A 185 -2.52 3.10 -11.01
N HIS A 186 -3.36 2.42 -10.24
CA HIS A 186 -3.33 2.46 -8.79
C HIS A 186 -2.15 1.64 -8.24
N LEU A 187 -1.43 2.20 -7.28
CA LEU A 187 -0.43 1.52 -6.47
C LEU A 187 -1.00 1.25 -5.07
N GLY A 188 -0.82 0.04 -4.57
CA GLY A 188 -1.45 -0.47 -3.34
C GLY A 188 -0.89 0.07 -2.02
N ILE A 189 -0.24 1.23 -2.04
CA ILE A 189 0.25 1.92 -0.84
C ILE A 189 -0.77 2.97 -0.38
N TYR A 190 -0.97 3.08 0.94
CA TYR A 190 -1.93 4.01 1.51
C TYR A 190 -1.39 4.73 2.73
N ALA A 191 -1.92 5.91 2.99
CA ALA A 191 -1.76 6.60 4.25
C ALA A 191 -3.11 7.14 4.72
N TYR A 192 -3.33 7.13 6.03
CA TYR A 192 -4.60 7.52 6.64
C TYR A 192 -4.34 8.46 7.80
N ARG A 193 -5.19 9.50 7.98
CA ARG A 193 -5.27 10.11 9.30
C ARG A 193 -5.65 9.04 10.32
N ARG A 194 -5.10 9.12 11.51
CA ARG A 194 -5.27 8.06 12.52
C ARG A 194 -6.74 7.79 12.86
N GLU A 195 -7.53 8.84 13.03
CA GLU A 195 -8.96 8.75 13.27
C GLU A 195 -9.71 8.12 12.08
N VAL A 196 -9.33 8.48 10.84
CA VAL A 196 -9.94 7.93 9.62
C VAL A 196 -9.65 6.44 9.48
N LEU A 197 -8.44 5.98 9.82
CA LEU A 197 -8.12 4.54 9.83
C LEU A 197 -9.06 3.78 10.78
N ALA A 198 -9.26 4.30 12.00
CA ALA A 198 -10.15 3.69 12.99
C ALA A 198 -11.62 3.65 12.55
N GLU A 199 -12.04 4.61 11.71
CA GLU A 199 -13.40 4.66 11.18
C GLU A 199 -13.59 3.69 10.00
N VAL A 200 -12.68 3.71 9.01
CA VAL A 200 -12.84 2.94 7.77
C VAL A 200 -12.76 1.42 7.98
N THR A 201 -12.03 0.96 9.00
CA THR A 201 -11.96 -0.46 9.36
C THR A 201 -13.26 -0.99 9.97
N LYS A 202 -14.10 -0.11 10.53
CA LYS A 202 -15.42 -0.48 11.08
C LYS A 202 -16.53 -0.53 10.04
N LEU A 203 -16.26 -0.05 8.81
CA LEU A 203 -17.25 -0.03 7.75
C LEU A 203 -17.55 -1.46 7.25
N PRO A 204 -18.81 -1.80 7.03
CA PRO A 204 -19.17 -3.07 6.40
C PRO A 204 -18.72 -3.07 4.93
N MET A 205 -18.42 -4.26 4.39
CA MET A 205 -18.10 -4.44 2.97
C MET A 205 -19.18 -3.82 2.11
N SER A 206 -18.79 -2.94 1.19
CA SER A 206 -19.71 -2.19 0.32
C SER A 206 -20.05 -2.94 -0.97
N SER A 207 -21.10 -2.52 -1.66
CA SER A 207 -21.50 -3.15 -2.93
C SER A 207 -20.46 -2.97 -4.04
N LEU A 208 -19.83 -1.81 -4.13
CA LEU A 208 -18.77 -1.53 -5.12
C LEU A 208 -17.50 -2.32 -4.80
N GLU A 209 -17.09 -2.38 -3.55
CA GLU A 209 -15.98 -3.22 -3.11
C GLU A 209 -16.21 -4.69 -3.48
N LYS A 210 -17.41 -5.21 -3.22
CA LYS A 210 -17.75 -6.59 -3.55
C LYS A 210 -17.70 -6.85 -5.06
N ALA A 211 -18.15 -5.89 -5.88
CA ALA A 211 -18.17 -6.02 -7.34
C ALA A 211 -16.79 -6.01 -7.96
N GLU A 212 -15.94 -5.07 -7.53
CA GLU A 212 -14.59 -4.86 -8.10
C GLU A 212 -13.50 -5.59 -7.32
N SER A 213 -13.78 -6.12 -6.12
CA SER A 213 -12.78 -6.63 -5.16
C SER A 213 -11.66 -5.59 -4.91
N LEU A 214 -12.08 -4.35 -4.65
CA LEU A 214 -11.22 -3.20 -4.36
C LEU A 214 -11.67 -2.54 -3.05
N GLU A 215 -10.91 -2.72 -1.97
CA GLU A 215 -11.27 -2.26 -0.62
C GLU A 215 -11.53 -0.75 -0.55
N GLN A 216 -10.75 0.06 -1.27
CA GLN A 216 -10.87 1.51 -1.29
C GLN A 216 -12.21 2.03 -1.82
N LEU A 217 -12.96 1.22 -2.55
CA LEU A 217 -14.31 1.56 -2.99
C LEU A 217 -15.31 1.59 -1.83
N ARG A 218 -15.05 0.83 -0.74
CA ARG A 218 -15.81 0.92 0.51
C ARG A 218 -15.71 2.33 1.08
N TRP A 219 -14.52 2.89 1.11
CA TRP A 219 -14.28 4.22 1.66
C TRP A 219 -14.92 5.30 0.80
N LEU A 220 -14.71 5.27 -0.53
CA LEU A 220 -15.35 6.21 -1.45
C LEU A 220 -16.87 6.16 -1.37
N GLN A 221 -17.47 4.96 -1.30
CA GLN A 221 -18.92 4.77 -1.24
C GLN A 221 -19.52 5.30 0.08
N ASN A 222 -18.72 5.40 1.14
CA ASN A 222 -19.09 5.98 2.43
C ASN A 222 -18.67 7.46 2.56
N GLY A 223 -18.24 8.12 1.48
CA GLY A 223 -17.99 9.55 1.44
C GLY A 223 -16.59 10.00 1.86
N TYR A 224 -15.66 9.06 2.15
CA TYR A 224 -14.27 9.39 2.42
C TYR A 224 -13.57 9.81 1.13
N ARG A 225 -12.66 10.78 1.27
CA ARG A 225 -11.91 11.32 0.14
C ARG A 225 -10.49 10.75 0.13
N ILE A 226 -10.09 10.22 -1.04
CA ILE A 226 -8.76 9.64 -1.26
C ILE A 226 -7.98 10.58 -2.18
N ARG A 227 -6.89 11.16 -1.69
CA ARG A 227 -5.99 11.97 -2.51
C ARG A 227 -4.94 11.10 -3.17
N VAL A 228 -4.69 11.36 -4.44
CA VAL A 228 -3.76 10.56 -5.28
C VAL A 228 -2.50 11.38 -5.54
N GLY A 229 -1.36 10.89 -5.05
CA GLY A 229 -0.03 11.38 -5.43
C GLY A 229 0.45 10.68 -6.70
N LEU A 230 1.24 11.37 -7.51
CA LEU A 230 1.81 10.79 -8.73
C LEU A 230 3.25 10.35 -8.52
N THR A 231 3.61 9.23 -9.11
CA THR A 231 4.97 8.70 -9.15
C THR A 231 5.22 8.04 -10.50
N ASP A 232 6.46 8.07 -10.97
CA ASP A 232 6.88 7.34 -12.18
C ASP A 232 7.50 5.96 -11.85
N ILE A 233 7.59 5.62 -10.56
CA ILE A 233 8.26 4.42 -10.09
C ILE A 233 7.25 3.28 -10.01
N GLU A 234 7.58 2.15 -10.65
CA GLU A 234 6.83 0.90 -10.53
C GLU A 234 7.28 0.14 -9.27
N THR A 235 6.32 -0.35 -8.50
CA THR A 235 6.59 -1.32 -7.43
C THR A 235 6.46 -2.74 -7.98
N VAL A 236 7.41 -3.60 -7.63
CA VAL A 236 7.38 -5.02 -7.99
C VAL A 236 7.02 -5.81 -6.73
N GLY A 237 5.77 -6.20 -6.64
CA GLY A 237 5.29 -7.07 -5.57
C GLY A 237 5.71 -8.52 -5.77
N ILE A 238 5.94 -9.24 -4.67
CA ILE A 238 6.22 -10.68 -4.67
C ILE A 238 4.98 -11.42 -4.19
N ASP A 239 4.26 -12.05 -5.10
CA ASP A 239 3.04 -12.79 -4.83
C ASP A 239 3.18 -14.29 -5.03
N THR A 240 4.13 -14.71 -5.87
CA THR A 240 4.41 -16.09 -6.22
C THR A 240 5.91 -16.39 -6.13
N PRO A 241 6.35 -17.66 -6.13
CA PRO A 241 7.77 -18.01 -6.23
C PRO A 241 8.42 -17.48 -7.52
N GLU A 242 7.67 -17.41 -8.62
CA GLU A 242 8.15 -16.87 -9.91
C GLU A 242 8.42 -15.36 -9.80
N ASP A 243 7.61 -14.63 -9.00
CA ASP A 243 7.88 -13.21 -8.72
C ASP A 243 9.18 -13.04 -7.94
N LEU A 244 9.48 -13.95 -6.99
CA LEU A 244 10.74 -13.91 -6.25
C LEU A 244 11.93 -14.07 -7.20
N THR A 245 11.87 -15.01 -8.15
CA THR A 245 12.93 -15.19 -9.15
C THR A 245 13.13 -13.93 -9.98
N ARG A 246 12.04 -13.30 -10.45
CA ARG A 246 12.12 -12.02 -11.19
C ARG A 246 12.70 -10.89 -10.32
N ALA A 247 12.34 -10.88 -9.04
CA ALA A 247 12.87 -9.92 -8.07
C ALA A 247 14.38 -10.10 -7.84
N GLU A 248 14.89 -11.34 -7.83
CA GLU A 248 16.33 -11.62 -7.75
C GLU A 248 17.08 -11.13 -9.00
N GLU A 249 16.55 -11.39 -10.19
CA GLU A 249 17.10 -10.88 -11.43
C GLU A 249 17.15 -9.34 -11.47
N PHE A 250 16.07 -8.71 -11.02
CA PHE A 250 15.99 -7.25 -10.90
C PHE A 250 17.07 -6.72 -9.95
N LEU A 251 17.21 -7.36 -8.78
CA LEU A 251 18.21 -6.96 -7.77
C LEU A 251 19.64 -7.04 -8.31
N LEU A 252 19.97 -8.12 -9.03
CA LEU A 252 21.29 -8.31 -9.62
C LEU A 252 21.63 -7.25 -10.66
N LYS A 253 20.64 -6.78 -11.43
CA LYS A 253 20.84 -5.73 -12.44
C LYS A 253 21.04 -4.34 -11.87
N HIS A 254 20.55 -4.06 -10.66
CA HIS A 254 20.54 -2.71 -10.07
C HIS A 254 21.49 -2.54 -8.86
N LEU A 255 22.10 -3.64 -8.38
CA LEU A 255 23.11 -3.64 -7.31
C LEU A 255 24.53 -4.02 -7.81
N ALA A 256 24.68 -4.31 -9.10
CA ALA A 256 25.98 -4.46 -9.76
C ALA A 256 26.41 -3.09 -10.33
#